data_7ee0ac0dff5bc2106ad25dc3d16de023
#
_entry.id   7ee0ac0dff5bc2106ad25dc3d16de023
#
_cell.length_a   1.000
_cell.length_b   1.000
_cell.length_c   1.000
_cell.angle_alpha   90.00
_cell.angle_beta   90.00
_cell.angle_gamma   90.00
#
_symmetry.space_group_name_H-M   'P 1'
#
loop_
_entity.id
_entity.type
_entity.pdbx_description
1 polymer ?
#
loop_
_entity_poly.entity_id
_entity_poly.type
_entity_poly.pdbx_seq_one_letter_code
_entity_poly.pdbx_strand_id
1 'polypeptide(L)'
;MLKQTLKAVGLKTVSDIPAEEIFSMSFNPEKYGLKESARRRLSVLRDFVLEYNREIPVDRSKPVTNSQQAVELIYDALRGLEHEEVWVLYLNRAGKPIMKTRMGEGSLDAAIIDKRKIVRTALDKNATGVILYHNHPSGNPEPSANDVRETEILSKALKVFDMSLMDHIIVSDSKYYAFSEEKCQDIRRG
;
A
#
# COMPACT_ATOMS: atom_id res chain seq x y z
N MET A 1 7.01 22.95 9.92
CA MET A 1 8.08 21.94 9.99
C MET A 1 8.47 21.41 8.60
N LEU A 2 7.61 20.77 7.81
CA LEU A 2 7.92 20.22 6.46
C LEU A 2 8.55 21.25 5.51
N LYS A 3 8.00 22.47 5.39
CA LYS A 3 8.56 23.54 4.54
C LYS A 3 9.97 23.97 4.95
N GLN A 4 10.29 23.95 6.25
CA GLN A 4 11.64 24.25 6.75
C GLN A 4 12.63 23.14 6.41
N THR A 5 12.20 21.88 6.52
CA THR A 5 13.00 20.71 6.13
C THR A 5 13.31 20.74 4.63
N LEU A 6 12.32 21.04 3.79
CA LEU A 6 12.50 21.16 2.35
C LEU A 6 13.45 22.31 1.95
N LYS A 7 13.39 23.45 2.64
CA LYS A 7 14.38 24.53 2.49
C LYS A 7 15.81 24.09 2.89
N ALA A 8 15.94 23.34 3.98
CA ALA A 8 17.22 22.82 4.47
C ALA A 8 17.89 21.87 3.46
N VAL A 9 17.10 21.06 2.74
CA VAL A 9 17.61 20.21 1.65
C VAL A 9 17.71 20.96 0.30
N GLY A 10 17.59 22.29 0.30
CA GLY A 10 17.83 23.14 -0.87
C GLY A 10 16.66 23.22 -1.86
N LEU A 11 15.45 22.86 -1.45
CA LEU A 11 14.21 22.95 -2.24
C LEU A 11 13.50 24.30 -1.98
N LYS A 12 14.15 25.40 -2.30
CA LYS A 12 13.66 26.76 -2.00
C LYS A 12 12.37 27.15 -2.75
N THR A 13 12.13 26.55 -3.90
CA THR A 13 10.97 26.83 -4.78
C THR A 13 9.66 26.15 -4.33
N VAL A 14 9.70 25.38 -3.26
CA VAL A 14 8.55 24.59 -2.78
C VAL A 14 7.79 25.28 -1.63
N SER A 15 8.19 26.52 -1.26
CA SER A 15 7.64 27.22 -0.09
C SER A 15 6.14 27.53 -0.18
N ASP A 16 5.59 27.63 -1.39
CA ASP A 16 4.21 28.06 -1.64
C ASP A 16 3.27 26.91 -2.00
N ILE A 17 3.79 25.66 -1.99
CA ILE A 17 3.02 24.47 -2.34
C ILE A 17 2.40 23.89 -1.06
N PRO A 18 1.11 23.51 -1.08
CA PRO A 18 0.47 22.82 0.02
C PRO A 18 1.22 21.54 0.43
N ALA A 19 1.22 21.22 1.73
CA ALA A 19 1.97 20.07 2.23
C ALA A 19 1.52 18.74 1.59
N GLU A 20 0.23 18.61 1.32
CA GLU A 20 -0.37 17.48 0.62
C GLU A 20 0.13 17.32 -0.82
N GLU A 21 0.41 18.43 -1.52
CA GLU A 21 0.93 18.40 -2.88
C GLU A 21 2.43 18.11 -2.95
N ILE A 22 3.19 18.40 -1.88
CA ILE A 22 4.64 18.17 -1.87
C ILE A 22 4.97 16.70 -2.05
N PHE A 23 4.18 15.83 -1.46
CA PHE A 23 4.37 14.39 -1.65
C PHE A 23 4.06 13.97 -3.09
N SER A 24 2.94 14.44 -3.64
CA SER A 24 2.57 14.21 -5.04
C SER A 24 3.59 14.76 -6.04
N MET A 25 4.26 15.89 -5.72
CA MET A 25 5.37 16.43 -6.51
C MET A 25 6.56 15.51 -6.61
N SER A 26 6.83 14.71 -5.56
CA SER A 26 7.96 13.78 -5.56
C SER A 26 7.74 12.61 -6.53
N PHE A 27 6.50 12.29 -6.86
CA PHE A 27 6.13 11.25 -7.83
C PHE A 27 5.99 11.79 -9.25
N ASN A 28 5.65 13.07 -9.44
CA ASN A 28 5.51 13.67 -10.76
C ASN A 28 6.15 15.08 -10.81
N PRO A 29 7.48 15.16 -10.61
CA PRO A 29 8.19 16.44 -10.49
C PRO A 29 8.16 17.27 -11.79
N GLU A 30 7.93 16.65 -12.95
CA GLU A 30 7.88 17.32 -14.24
C GLU A 30 6.69 18.25 -14.37
N LYS A 31 5.53 17.84 -13.82
CA LYS A 31 4.30 18.64 -13.79
C LYS A 31 4.50 20.00 -13.12
N TYR A 32 5.47 20.12 -12.24
CA TYR A 32 5.73 21.33 -11.44
C TYR A 32 6.93 22.13 -11.93
N GLY A 33 7.50 21.81 -13.10
CA GLY A 33 8.60 22.57 -13.72
C GLY A 33 9.88 22.63 -12.90
N LEU A 34 10.14 21.65 -12.05
CA LEU A 34 11.30 21.65 -11.17
C LEU A 34 12.61 21.40 -11.95
N LYS A 35 13.68 22.09 -11.53
CA LYS A 35 15.04 21.85 -12.04
C LYS A 35 15.50 20.43 -11.69
N GLU A 36 16.35 19.85 -12.53
CA GLU A 36 16.89 18.49 -12.38
C GLU A 36 17.47 18.23 -10.98
N SER A 37 18.23 19.18 -10.44
CA SER A 37 18.80 19.05 -9.09
C SER A 37 17.73 18.98 -7.98
N ALA A 38 16.59 19.64 -8.16
CA ALA A 38 15.46 19.58 -7.22
C ALA A 38 14.71 18.25 -7.37
N ARG A 39 14.51 17.77 -8.60
CA ARG A 39 13.90 16.46 -8.89
C ARG A 39 14.67 15.33 -8.20
N ARG A 40 16.00 15.33 -8.38
CA ARG A 40 16.88 14.31 -7.79
C ARG A 40 16.81 14.29 -6.26
N ARG A 41 16.74 15.44 -5.59
CA ARG A 41 16.60 15.53 -4.13
C ARG A 41 15.22 15.06 -3.65
N LEU A 42 14.15 15.41 -4.39
CA LEU A 42 12.80 14.91 -4.08
C LEU A 42 12.69 13.41 -4.25
N SER A 43 13.30 12.85 -5.29
CA SER A 43 13.36 11.40 -5.48
C SER A 43 14.01 10.70 -4.29
N VAL A 44 15.17 11.17 -3.84
CA VAL A 44 15.85 10.60 -2.67
C VAL A 44 15.00 10.69 -1.40
N LEU A 45 14.32 11.83 -1.19
CA LEU A 45 13.41 11.98 -0.04
C LEU A 45 12.20 11.06 -0.14
N ARG A 46 11.61 10.92 -1.33
CA ARG A 46 10.54 9.99 -1.60
C ARG A 46 10.97 8.56 -1.26
N ASP A 47 12.09 8.13 -1.81
CA ASP A 47 12.59 6.77 -1.64
C ASP A 47 12.88 6.47 -0.17
N PHE A 48 13.44 7.44 0.56
CA PHE A 48 13.63 7.33 2.01
C PHE A 48 12.30 7.20 2.76
N VAL A 49 11.30 8.02 2.43
CA VAL A 49 9.98 7.97 3.09
C VAL A 49 9.27 6.65 2.79
N LEU A 50 9.34 6.17 1.55
CA LEU A 50 8.75 4.88 1.16
C LEU A 50 9.41 3.73 1.93
N GLU A 51 10.74 3.70 1.98
CA GLU A 51 11.47 2.65 2.71
C GLU A 51 11.19 2.72 4.21
N TYR A 52 11.19 3.91 4.79
CA TYR A 52 10.83 4.11 6.18
C TYR A 52 9.41 3.58 6.49
N ASN A 53 8.42 3.91 5.65
CA ASN A 53 7.05 3.44 5.83
C ASN A 53 6.90 1.92 5.67
N ARG A 54 7.74 1.29 4.86
CA ARG A 54 7.80 -0.16 4.73
C ARG A 54 8.27 -0.85 6.01
N GLU A 55 9.23 -0.24 6.69
CA GLU A 55 9.83 -0.77 7.92
C GLU A 55 9.02 -0.48 9.18
N ILE A 56 8.12 0.53 9.17
CA ILE A 56 7.28 0.84 10.33
C ILE A 56 6.45 -0.39 10.71
N PRO A 57 6.61 -0.89 11.96
CA PRO A 57 5.78 -1.98 12.45
C PRO A 57 4.31 -1.59 12.45
N VAL A 58 3.45 -2.52 12.07
CA VAL A 58 2.00 -2.31 12.15
C VAL A 58 1.55 -2.19 13.60
N ASP A 59 0.63 -1.25 13.85
CA ASP A 59 -0.01 -1.14 15.19
C ASP A 59 -0.82 -2.42 15.49
N ARG A 60 -0.43 -3.11 16.56
CA ARG A 60 -1.04 -4.38 17.01
C ARG A 60 -2.09 -4.17 18.10
N SER A 61 -2.32 -2.95 18.52
CA SER A 61 -3.19 -2.65 19.67
C SER A 61 -4.67 -2.79 19.35
N LYS A 62 -5.07 -2.44 18.11
CA LYS A 62 -6.47 -2.37 17.70
C LYS A 62 -6.80 -3.42 16.63
N PRO A 63 -8.02 -3.98 16.64
CA PRO A 63 -8.48 -4.83 15.55
C PRO A 63 -8.79 -4.00 14.30
N VAL A 64 -8.62 -4.62 13.15
CA VAL A 64 -9.07 -4.10 11.86
C VAL A 64 -10.52 -4.55 11.65
N THR A 65 -11.45 -3.61 11.59
CA THR A 65 -12.89 -3.89 11.56
C THR A 65 -13.58 -3.48 10.27
N ASN A 66 -12.90 -2.72 9.42
CA ASN A 66 -13.43 -2.28 8.12
C ASN A 66 -12.30 -2.01 7.11
N SER A 67 -12.66 -1.88 5.83
CA SER A 67 -11.72 -1.66 4.74
C SER A 67 -10.93 -0.36 4.85
N GLN A 68 -11.55 0.72 5.33
CA GLN A 68 -10.87 2.01 5.53
C GLN A 68 -9.70 1.89 6.51
N GLN A 69 -9.90 1.24 7.66
CA GLN A 69 -8.82 0.98 8.62
C GLN A 69 -7.73 0.08 8.04
N ALA A 70 -8.13 -0.90 7.23
CA ALA A 70 -7.17 -1.76 6.54
C ALA A 70 -6.31 -0.96 5.55
N VAL A 71 -6.89 -0.03 4.79
CA VAL A 71 -6.17 0.85 3.86
C VAL A 71 -5.16 1.73 4.60
N GLU A 72 -5.54 2.34 5.72
CA GLU A 72 -4.67 3.22 6.52
C GLU A 72 -3.36 2.54 6.93
N LEU A 73 -3.38 1.22 7.17
CA LEU A 73 -2.19 0.46 7.57
C LEU A 73 -1.16 0.25 6.45
N ILE A 74 -1.57 0.42 5.18
CA ILE A 74 -0.72 0.11 4.02
C ILE A 74 -0.54 1.30 3.07
N TYR A 75 -1.45 2.26 3.08
CA TYR A 75 -1.52 3.31 2.08
C TYR A 75 -0.20 4.05 1.87
N ASP A 76 0.47 4.45 2.94
CA ASP A 76 1.75 5.17 2.85
C ASP A 76 2.91 4.34 2.28
N ALA A 77 2.78 3.01 2.28
CA ALA A 77 3.76 2.12 1.66
C ALA A 77 3.49 1.88 0.16
N LEU A 78 2.24 2.08 -0.29
CA LEU A 78 1.80 1.76 -1.65
C LEU A 78 1.56 2.98 -2.54
N ARG A 79 1.20 4.13 -1.95
CA ARG A 79 0.82 5.31 -2.75
C ARG A 79 1.99 5.82 -3.58
N GLY A 80 1.70 6.16 -4.85
CA GLY A 80 2.65 6.79 -5.76
C GLY A 80 3.79 5.89 -6.22
N LEU A 81 3.70 4.57 -6.04
CA LEU A 81 4.60 3.63 -6.65
C LEU A 81 4.35 3.57 -8.17
N GLU A 82 5.42 3.55 -8.95
CA GLU A 82 5.37 3.46 -10.41
C GLU A 82 5.25 2.01 -10.91
N HIS A 83 5.31 1.04 -9.99
CA HIS A 83 5.17 -0.40 -10.24
C HIS A 83 4.19 -1.01 -9.26
N GLU A 84 3.66 -2.17 -9.59
CA GLU A 84 2.78 -2.91 -8.69
C GLU A 84 3.58 -3.60 -7.58
N GLU A 85 3.12 -3.49 -6.36
CA GLU A 85 3.60 -4.27 -5.23
C GLU A 85 2.45 -5.03 -4.57
N VAL A 86 2.74 -6.25 -4.16
CA VAL A 86 1.81 -7.07 -3.36
C VAL A 86 2.24 -7.07 -1.91
N TRP A 87 1.31 -6.75 -1.03
CA TRP A 87 1.50 -6.78 0.41
C TRP A 87 0.45 -7.65 1.08
N VAL A 88 0.79 -8.17 2.25
CA VAL A 88 -0.10 -9.00 3.06
C VAL A 88 -0.04 -8.56 4.51
N LEU A 89 -1.23 -8.35 5.10
CA LEU A 89 -1.43 -8.17 6.52
C LEU A 89 -1.98 -9.46 7.13
N TYR A 90 -1.29 -9.96 8.14
CA TYR A 90 -1.70 -11.14 8.89
C TYR A 90 -2.38 -10.73 10.18
N LEU A 91 -3.51 -11.35 10.47
CA LEU A 91 -4.37 -11.04 11.61
C LEU A 91 -4.52 -12.24 12.52
N ASN A 92 -4.62 -12.00 13.81
CA ASN A 92 -4.99 -13.02 14.78
C ASN A 92 -6.51 -13.19 14.85
N ARG A 93 -6.98 -14.12 15.69
CA ARG A 93 -8.41 -14.42 15.86
C ARG A 93 -9.26 -13.23 16.35
N ALA A 94 -8.65 -12.24 17.00
CA ALA A 94 -9.31 -11.02 17.43
C ALA A 94 -9.28 -9.91 16.34
N GLY A 95 -8.87 -10.22 15.12
CA GLY A 95 -8.74 -9.25 14.03
C GLY A 95 -7.57 -8.27 14.20
N LYS A 96 -6.68 -8.49 15.17
CA LYS A 96 -5.55 -7.59 15.40
C LYS A 96 -4.38 -7.95 14.49
N PRO A 97 -3.67 -6.94 13.95
CA PRO A 97 -2.46 -7.16 13.16
C PRO A 97 -1.38 -7.96 13.91
N ILE A 98 -0.81 -8.94 13.24
CA ILE A 98 0.38 -9.67 13.69
C ILE A 98 1.61 -9.05 13.01
N MET A 99 1.55 -8.92 11.68
CA MET A 99 2.59 -8.33 10.86
C MET A 99 2.06 -7.94 9.49
N LYS A 100 2.70 -6.97 8.85
CA LYS A 100 2.57 -6.71 7.42
C LYS A 100 3.88 -7.09 6.72
N THR A 101 3.81 -7.56 5.48
CA THR A 101 5.01 -7.90 4.72
C THR A 101 4.77 -7.77 3.23
N ARG A 102 5.78 -7.30 2.51
CA ARG A 102 5.81 -7.30 1.05
C ARG A 102 6.04 -8.71 0.54
N MET A 103 5.23 -9.15 -0.42
CA MET A 103 5.31 -10.48 -1.01
C MET A 103 6.01 -10.51 -2.36
N GLY A 104 5.93 -9.43 -3.12
CA GLY A 104 6.56 -9.33 -4.42
C GLY A 104 6.46 -7.94 -5.02
N GLU A 105 7.27 -7.72 -6.03
CA GLU A 105 7.17 -6.64 -7.00
C GLU A 105 6.77 -7.25 -8.33
N GLY A 106 5.82 -6.62 -9.02
CA GLY A 106 5.46 -6.98 -10.39
C GLY A 106 6.28 -6.19 -11.42
N SER A 107 6.39 -6.72 -12.63
CA SER A 107 6.64 -5.91 -13.81
C SER A 107 5.38 -5.09 -14.14
N LEU A 108 5.48 -4.12 -15.06
CA LEU A 108 4.41 -3.21 -15.47
C LEU A 108 3.05 -3.88 -15.80
N ASP A 109 3.01 -5.21 -15.94
CA ASP A 109 1.84 -5.95 -16.41
C ASP A 109 1.17 -6.89 -15.39
N ALA A 110 1.81 -7.26 -14.30
CA ALA A 110 1.18 -8.03 -13.22
C ALA A 110 2.11 -8.27 -12.02
N ALA A 111 1.62 -8.08 -10.81
CA ALA A 111 2.27 -8.54 -9.58
C ALA A 111 2.00 -10.04 -9.39
N ILE A 112 3.05 -10.84 -9.19
CA ILE A 112 2.90 -12.27 -8.94
C ILE A 112 2.57 -12.50 -7.47
N ILE A 113 1.36 -12.98 -7.20
CA ILE A 113 0.92 -13.37 -5.85
C ILE A 113 1.44 -14.78 -5.53
N ASP A 114 2.50 -14.87 -4.74
CA ASP A 114 3.00 -16.17 -4.26
C ASP A 114 2.12 -16.70 -3.11
N LYS A 115 1.04 -17.39 -3.48
CA LYS A 115 0.07 -17.97 -2.56
C LYS A 115 0.69 -18.97 -1.58
N ARG A 116 1.72 -19.72 -2.00
CA ARG A 116 2.40 -20.67 -1.12
C ARG A 116 3.16 -19.96 0.00
N LYS A 117 3.86 -18.87 -0.34
CA LYS A 117 4.55 -18.03 0.64
C LYS A 117 3.56 -17.36 1.60
N ILE A 118 2.41 -16.89 1.10
CA ILE A 118 1.36 -16.28 1.94
C ILE A 118 0.82 -17.29 2.95
N VAL A 119 0.38 -18.47 2.49
CA VAL A 119 -0.17 -19.53 3.35
C VAL A 119 0.87 -20.01 4.36
N ARG A 120 2.10 -20.28 3.93
CA ARG A 120 3.20 -20.68 4.81
C ARG A 120 3.44 -19.65 5.92
N THR A 121 3.55 -18.36 5.55
CA THR A 121 3.75 -17.29 6.53
C THR A 121 2.58 -17.19 7.50
N ALA A 122 1.33 -17.35 7.03
CA ALA A 122 0.15 -17.35 7.88
C ALA A 122 0.21 -18.48 8.92
N LEU A 123 0.58 -19.69 8.52
CA LEU A 123 0.77 -20.84 9.43
C LEU A 123 1.90 -20.59 10.44
N ASP A 124 3.08 -20.14 9.97
CA ASP A 124 4.24 -19.85 10.84
C ASP A 124 3.94 -18.77 11.90
N LYS A 125 3.03 -17.84 11.59
CA LYS A 125 2.61 -16.75 12.49
C LYS A 125 1.34 -17.05 13.28
N ASN A 126 0.75 -18.23 13.14
CA ASN A 126 -0.55 -18.58 13.72
C ASN A 126 -1.64 -17.54 13.40
N ALA A 127 -1.61 -17.02 12.17
CA ALA A 127 -2.64 -16.11 11.70
C ALA A 127 -3.94 -16.89 11.41
N THR A 128 -5.07 -16.25 11.66
CA THR A 128 -6.41 -16.79 11.33
C THR A 128 -7.08 -15.98 10.24
N GLY A 129 -6.60 -14.75 10.00
CA GLY A 129 -7.08 -13.86 8.96
C GLY A 129 -5.93 -13.27 8.15
N VAL A 130 -6.21 -13.01 6.88
CA VAL A 130 -5.28 -12.41 5.93
C VAL A 130 -6.00 -11.30 5.19
N ILE A 131 -5.36 -10.14 5.01
CA ILE A 131 -5.78 -9.11 4.06
C ILE A 131 -4.68 -9.01 3.01
N LEU A 132 -5.08 -9.13 1.74
CA LEU A 132 -4.21 -8.95 0.59
C LEU A 132 -4.30 -7.50 0.11
N TYR A 133 -3.19 -6.93 -0.33
CA TYR A 133 -3.14 -5.61 -0.93
C TYR A 133 -2.28 -5.61 -2.18
N HIS A 134 -2.65 -4.80 -3.14
CA HIS A 134 -1.73 -4.34 -4.19
C HIS A 134 -2.14 -2.93 -4.65
N ASN A 135 -1.22 -2.23 -5.31
CA ASN A 135 -1.49 -0.94 -5.89
C ASN A 135 -1.64 -1.03 -7.40
N HIS A 136 -2.48 -0.15 -7.95
CA HIS A 136 -2.57 0.10 -9.39
C HIS A 136 -1.93 1.45 -9.73
N PRO A 137 -0.72 1.47 -10.32
CA PRO A 137 -0.06 2.70 -10.76
C PRO A 137 -0.85 3.52 -11.79
N SER A 138 -1.76 2.86 -12.51
CA SER A 138 -2.68 3.51 -13.47
C SER A 138 -3.63 4.53 -12.83
N GLY A 139 -3.79 4.51 -11.50
CA GLY A 139 -4.73 5.35 -10.77
C GLY A 139 -6.17 4.81 -10.74
N ASN A 140 -6.50 3.74 -11.48
CA ASN A 140 -7.80 3.09 -11.44
C ASN A 140 -7.76 1.87 -10.51
N PRO A 141 -8.46 1.85 -9.36
CA PRO A 141 -8.44 0.73 -8.42
C PRO A 141 -9.37 -0.43 -8.79
N GLU A 142 -10.10 -0.35 -9.90
CA GLU A 142 -10.98 -1.44 -10.35
C GLU A 142 -10.19 -2.73 -10.58
N PRO A 143 -10.68 -3.89 -10.08
CA PRO A 143 -9.98 -5.15 -10.21
C PRO A 143 -9.97 -5.64 -11.66
N SER A 144 -8.86 -6.20 -12.07
CA SER A 144 -8.76 -6.97 -13.32
C SER A 144 -9.38 -8.36 -13.15
N ALA A 145 -9.67 -9.03 -14.26
CA ALA A 145 -10.11 -10.43 -14.23
C ALA A 145 -9.08 -11.36 -13.57
N ASN A 146 -7.79 -11.01 -13.65
CA ASN A 146 -6.73 -11.74 -12.96
C ASN A 146 -6.80 -11.54 -11.45
N ASP A 147 -7.05 -10.31 -10.96
CA ASP A 147 -7.18 -10.03 -9.53
C ASP A 147 -8.33 -10.81 -8.90
N VAL A 148 -9.47 -10.86 -9.59
CA VAL A 148 -10.62 -11.67 -9.16
C VAL A 148 -10.23 -13.15 -9.03
N ARG A 149 -9.61 -13.70 -10.07
CA ARG A 149 -9.19 -15.11 -10.09
C ARG A 149 -8.16 -15.41 -8.98
N GLU A 150 -7.16 -14.56 -8.82
CA GLU A 150 -6.11 -14.72 -7.80
C GLU A 150 -6.68 -14.63 -6.38
N THR A 151 -7.64 -13.73 -6.16
CA THR A 151 -8.39 -13.59 -4.90
C THR A 151 -9.14 -14.87 -4.55
N GLU A 152 -9.87 -15.44 -5.51
CA GLU A 152 -10.59 -16.70 -5.30
C GLU A 152 -9.66 -17.88 -4.97
N ILE A 153 -8.55 -18.00 -5.71
CA ILE A 153 -7.58 -19.08 -5.47
C ILE A 153 -6.97 -18.96 -4.09
N LEU A 154 -6.55 -17.74 -3.68
CA LEU A 154 -5.98 -17.50 -2.35
C LEU A 154 -7.01 -17.79 -1.25
N SER A 155 -8.24 -17.32 -1.42
CA SER A 155 -9.33 -17.57 -0.47
C SER A 155 -9.57 -19.08 -0.26
N LYS A 156 -9.64 -19.85 -1.35
CA LYS A 156 -9.79 -21.31 -1.31
C LYS A 156 -8.58 -21.97 -0.61
N ALA A 157 -7.37 -21.53 -0.89
CA ALA A 157 -6.16 -22.08 -0.29
C ALA A 157 -6.10 -21.83 1.24
N LEU A 158 -6.47 -20.64 1.69
CA LEU A 158 -6.50 -20.29 3.11
C LEU A 158 -7.56 -21.11 3.87
N LYS A 159 -8.74 -21.31 3.28
CA LYS A 159 -9.84 -22.10 3.88
C LYS A 159 -9.46 -23.56 4.19
N VAL A 160 -8.55 -24.16 3.42
CA VAL A 160 -8.05 -25.52 3.67
C VAL A 160 -7.38 -25.64 5.05
N PHE A 161 -6.86 -24.53 5.58
CA PHE A 161 -6.16 -24.45 6.86
C PHE A 161 -6.95 -23.66 7.92
N ASP A 162 -8.27 -23.58 7.80
CA ASP A 162 -9.16 -22.83 8.71
C ASP A 162 -8.80 -21.35 8.86
N MET A 163 -8.17 -20.77 7.81
CA MET A 163 -7.86 -19.35 7.72
C MET A 163 -8.81 -18.65 6.74
N SER A 164 -9.00 -17.34 6.92
CA SER A 164 -9.87 -16.55 6.06
C SER A 164 -9.09 -15.45 5.32
N LEU A 165 -9.34 -15.29 4.01
CA LEU A 165 -9.06 -14.04 3.34
C LEU A 165 -10.16 -13.04 3.76
N MET A 166 -9.79 -12.11 4.64
CA MET A 166 -10.71 -11.12 5.20
C MET A 166 -11.09 -10.06 4.17
N ASP A 167 -10.12 -9.65 3.35
CA ASP A 167 -10.32 -8.73 2.24
C ASP A 167 -9.16 -8.84 1.23
N HIS A 168 -9.41 -8.32 0.03
CA HIS A 168 -8.39 -7.95 -0.93
C HIS A 168 -8.63 -6.49 -1.31
N ILE A 169 -7.63 -5.64 -1.12
CA ILE A 169 -7.74 -4.20 -1.30
C ILE A 169 -6.77 -3.75 -2.38
N ILE A 170 -7.32 -3.11 -3.42
CA ILE A 170 -6.54 -2.49 -4.49
C ILE A 170 -6.46 -1.00 -4.22
N VAL A 171 -5.24 -0.48 -4.10
CA VAL A 171 -4.99 0.93 -3.74
C VAL A 171 -4.54 1.72 -4.96
N SER A 172 -5.08 2.92 -5.14
CA SER A 172 -4.59 3.93 -6.07
C SER A 172 -4.20 5.21 -5.31
N ASP A 173 -3.88 6.30 -6.00
CA ASP A 173 -3.44 7.55 -5.37
C ASP A 173 -4.47 8.18 -4.43
N SER A 174 -5.75 8.04 -4.71
CA SER A 174 -6.83 8.70 -3.94
C SER A 174 -7.99 7.78 -3.61
N LYS A 175 -8.04 6.59 -4.21
CA LYS A 175 -9.13 5.65 -4.08
C LYS A 175 -8.62 4.25 -3.80
N TYR A 176 -9.50 3.41 -3.30
CA TYR A 176 -9.28 1.97 -3.17
C TYR A 176 -10.51 1.20 -3.56
N TYR A 177 -10.32 -0.04 -3.98
CA TYR A 177 -11.36 -1.03 -4.15
C TYR A 177 -11.22 -2.09 -3.05
N ALA A 178 -12.32 -2.43 -2.39
CA ALA A 178 -12.37 -3.51 -1.40
C ALA A 178 -13.26 -4.64 -1.91
N PHE A 179 -12.71 -5.84 -2.04
CA PHE A 179 -13.46 -7.02 -2.51
C PHE A 179 -14.59 -7.42 -1.55
N SER A 180 -14.42 -7.20 -0.25
CA SER A 180 -15.46 -7.47 0.76
C SER A 180 -16.69 -6.59 0.61
N GLU A 181 -16.54 -5.42 0.00
CA GLU A 181 -17.59 -4.42 -0.17
C GLU A 181 -18.00 -4.25 -1.65
N GLU A 182 -17.27 -4.87 -2.58
CA GLU A 182 -17.47 -4.83 -4.04
C GLU A 182 -17.63 -3.41 -4.61
N LYS A 183 -16.86 -2.45 -4.09
CA LYS A 183 -16.95 -1.05 -4.50
C LYS A 183 -15.65 -0.28 -4.37
N CYS A 184 -15.53 0.76 -5.20
CA CYS A 184 -14.50 1.79 -5.06
C CYS A 184 -14.92 2.85 -4.03
N GLN A 185 -13.95 3.32 -3.26
CA GLN A 185 -14.14 4.34 -2.23
C GLN A 185 -12.98 5.33 -2.22
N ASP A 186 -13.27 6.57 -1.76
CA ASP A 186 -12.22 7.55 -1.56
C ASP A 186 -11.44 7.24 -0.27
N ILE A 187 -10.13 7.41 -0.32
CA ILE A 187 -9.27 7.23 0.85
C ILE A 187 -9.43 8.48 1.73
N ARG A 188 -10.00 8.29 2.92
CA ARG A 188 -10.14 9.34 3.92
C ARG A 188 -8.84 9.46 4.68
N ARG A 189 -8.28 10.67 4.74
CA ARG A 189 -7.12 10.98 5.58
C ARG A 189 -7.65 11.55 6.89
N GLY A 190 -7.32 10.91 8.00
CA GLY A 190 -7.59 11.43 9.34
C GLY A 190 -6.67 12.59 9.70
#